data_9082b91c1042ce1de49fffe44874a448
#
_entry.id   9082b91c1042ce1de49fffe44874a448
#
_cell.length_a   1.000
_cell.length_b   1.000
_cell.length_c   1.000
_cell.angle_alpha   90.00
_cell.angle_beta   90.00
_cell.angle_gamma   90.00
#
_symmetry.space_group_name_H-M   'P 1'
#
loop_
_entity.id
_entity.type
_entity.pdbx_description
1 polymer ?
#
loop_
_entity_poly.entity_id
_entity_poly.type
_entity_poly.pdbx_seq_one_letter_code
_entity_poly.pdbx_strand_id
1 'polypeptide(L)'
;MKIVLIRHGMTEGNVSRRYIGITDENLCPKGQQILNENIKSRKYPMADIVFSSTMKRCVQTAKIIYPEKDILKEELLKECDFGIFEGKNYMELSDEPLYQQWIDSGGSNTFPGGENPYDFRKRRV
;
A
#
# COMPACT_ATOMS: atom_id res chain seq x y z
N MET A 1 -25.55 -2.99 -3.61
CA MET A 1 -24.14 -3.42 -3.49
C MET A 1 -23.41 -2.48 -2.57
N LYS A 2 -22.58 -3.00 -1.69
CA LYS A 2 -21.73 -2.20 -0.79
C LYS A 2 -20.27 -2.55 -1.07
N ILE A 3 -19.45 -1.53 -1.27
CA ILE A 3 -18.00 -1.68 -1.46
C ILE A 3 -17.29 -1.13 -0.23
N VAL A 4 -16.38 -1.91 0.33
CA VAL A 4 -15.58 -1.53 1.49
C VAL A 4 -14.10 -1.56 1.09
N LEU A 5 -13.40 -0.49 1.38
CA LEU A 5 -11.97 -0.37 1.14
C LEU A 5 -11.23 -0.55 2.47
N ILE A 6 -10.29 -1.48 2.48
CA ILE A 6 -9.46 -1.77 3.65
C ILE A 6 -8.00 -1.55 3.28
N ARG A 7 -7.31 -0.72 4.06
CA ARG A 7 -5.87 -0.54 3.90
C ARG A 7 -5.14 -1.75 4.45
N HIS A 8 -4.07 -2.17 3.78
CA HIS A 8 -3.19 -3.24 4.28
C HIS A 8 -2.61 -2.91 5.66
N GLY A 9 -2.22 -3.94 6.40
CA GLY A 9 -1.54 -3.79 7.69
C GLY A 9 -0.12 -3.20 7.54
N MET A 10 0.49 -2.87 8.67
CA MET A 10 1.80 -2.24 8.69
C MET A 10 2.92 -3.18 8.26
N THR A 11 3.89 -2.62 7.53
CA THR A 11 5.18 -3.23 7.19
C THR A 11 6.29 -2.49 7.93
N GLU A 12 7.51 -3.03 7.91
CA GLU A 12 8.67 -2.31 8.48
C GLU A 12 8.90 -0.98 7.77
N GLY A 13 8.70 -0.92 6.45
CA GLY A 13 8.78 0.32 5.70
C GLY A 13 7.78 1.36 6.19
N ASN A 14 6.55 0.95 6.53
CA ASN A 14 5.55 1.86 7.11
C ASN A 14 5.99 2.38 8.47
N VAL A 15 6.54 1.52 9.33
CA VAL A 15 7.07 1.93 10.64
C VAL A 15 8.17 2.98 10.48
N SER A 16 9.06 2.80 9.51
CA SER A 16 10.16 3.71 9.21
C SER A 16 9.75 4.89 8.32
N ARG A 17 8.46 5.03 8.01
CA ARG A 17 7.90 6.09 7.17
C ARG A 17 8.56 6.19 5.79
N ARG A 18 8.87 5.03 5.20
CA ARG A 18 9.47 4.93 3.87
C ARG A 18 8.39 4.94 2.79
N TYR A 19 8.76 5.40 1.60
CA TYR A 19 7.92 5.25 0.41
C TYR A 19 7.92 3.78 0.00
N ILE A 20 6.82 3.09 0.23
CA ILE A 20 6.63 1.68 -0.13
C ILE A 20 5.48 1.57 -1.13
N GLY A 21 5.83 1.50 -2.40
CA GLY A 21 4.90 1.32 -3.51
C GLY A 21 4.99 -0.08 -4.08
N ILE A 22 5.83 -0.26 -5.08
CA ILE A 22 6.05 -1.58 -5.71
C ILE A 22 7.01 -2.47 -4.91
N THR A 23 7.69 -1.94 -3.91
CA THR A 23 8.51 -2.77 -3.01
C THR A 23 7.62 -3.77 -2.31
N ASP A 24 7.93 -5.06 -2.44
CA ASP A 24 7.04 -6.14 -2.01
C ASP A 24 7.41 -6.65 -0.62
N GLU A 25 7.05 -5.88 0.41
CA GLU A 25 7.29 -6.22 1.80
C GLU A 25 6.20 -7.08 2.41
N ASN A 26 6.58 -7.96 3.34
CA ASN A 26 5.65 -8.65 4.22
C ASN A 26 5.11 -7.72 5.31
N LEU A 27 3.99 -8.10 5.93
CA LEU A 27 3.54 -7.47 7.16
C LEU A 27 4.59 -7.69 8.26
N CYS A 28 4.83 -6.65 9.07
CA CYS A 28 5.66 -6.79 10.26
C CYS A 28 4.85 -7.38 11.43
N PRO A 29 5.52 -7.92 12.49
CA PRO A 29 4.82 -8.49 13.64
C PRO A 29 3.81 -7.52 14.28
N LYS A 30 4.16 -6.24 14.39
CA LYS A 30 3.26 -5.21 14.90
C LYS A 30 2.02 -5.04 14.02
N GLY A 31 2.20 -5.07 12.68
CA GLY A 31 1.09 -4.98 11.74
C GLY A 31 0.13 -6.16 11.88
N GLN A 32 0.65 -7.36 12.02
CA GLN A 32 -0.15 -8.57 12.25
C GLN A 32 -0.90 -8.50 13.58
N GLN A 33 -0.26 -8.02 14.64
CA GLN A 33 -0.89 -7.86 15.95
C GLN A 33 -2.07 -6.89 15.89
N ILE A 34 -1.89 -5.74 15.25
CA ILE A 34 -2.96 -4.74 15.11
C ILE A 34 -4.14 -5.31 14.33
N LEU A 35 -3.90 -6.04 13.25
CA LEU A 35 -4.96 -6.70 12.48
C LEU A 35 -5.74 -7.69 13.35
N ASN A 36 -5.06 -8.51 14.13
CA ASN A 36 -5.70 -9.47 15.02
C ASN A 36 -6.54 -8.79 16.11
N GLU A 37 -6.05 -7.70 16.68
CA GLU A 37 -6.80 -6.90 17.65
C GLU A 37 -8.06 -6.29 17.02
N ASN A 38 -7.93 -5.77 15.79
CA ASN A 38 -9.06 -5.21 15.05
C ASN A 38 -10.12 -6.27 14.71
N ILE A 39 -9.71 -7.49 14.39
CA ILE A 39 -10.63 -8.62 14.17
C ILE A 39 -11.40 -8.94 15.44
N LYS A 40 -10.71 -9.02 16.59
CA LYS A 40 -11.35 -9.25 17.90
C LYS A 40 -12.36 -8.16 18.25
N SER A 41 -12.07 -6.92 17.87
CA SER A 41 -12.97 -5.78 18.07
C SER A 41 -14.04 -5.65 16.99
N ARG A 42 -14.14 -6.61 16.08
CA ARG A 42 -15.13 -6.66 14.98
C ARG A 42 -15.13 -5.40 14.11
N LYS A 43 -13.95 -4.85 13.81
CA LYS A 43 -13.81 -3.65 12.98
C LYS A 43 -14.01 -3.91 11.49
N TYR A 44 -13.91 -5.17 11.05
CA TYR A 44 -14.04 -5.53 9.64
C TYR A 44 -15.40 -6.15 9.36
N PRO A 45 -16.08 -5.71 8.28
CA PRO A 45 -17.39 -6.26 7.93
C PRO A 45 -17.26 -7.66 7.34
N MET A 46 -18.35 -8.40 7.33
CA MET A 46 -18.47 -9.61 6.52
C MET A 46 -18.40 -9.23 5.05
N ALA A 47 -17.82 -10.10 4.22
CA ALA A 47 -17.69 -9.88 2.79
C ALA A 47 -18.13 -11.13 2.01
N ASP A 48 -18.82 -10.91 0.91
CA ASP A 48 -19.18 -12.00 -0.02
C ASP A 48 -17.99 -12.31 -0.93
N ILE A 49 -17.33 -11.28 -1.43
CA ILE A 49 -16.17 -11.38 -2.35
C ILE A 49 -15.06 -10.50 -1.80
N VAL A 50 -13.83 -11.01 -1.84
CA VAL A 50 -12.62 -10.27 -1.39
C VAL A 50 -11.64 -10.16 -2.54
N PHE A 51 -11.33 -8.92 -2.92
CA PHE A 51 -10.27 -8.60 -3.86
C PHE A 51 -9.05 -8.07 -3.12
N SER A 52 -7.87 -8.34 -3.63
CA SER A 52 -6.62 -7.83 -3.09
C SER A 52 -5.66 -7.42 -4.20
N SER A 53 -4.86 -6.39 -3.96
CA SER A 53 -3.63 -6.20 -4.73
C SER A 53 -2.77 -7.46 -4.65
N THR A 54 -1.91 -7.65 -5.64
CA THR A 54 -0.98 -8.79 -5.69
C THR A 54 0.20 -8.65 -4.73
N MET A 55 0.37 -7.50 -4.07
CA MET A 55 1.45 -7.25 -3.13
C MET A 55 1.29 -8.12 -1.88
N LYS A 56 2.40 -8.68 -1.37
CA LYS A 56 2.40 -9.58 -0.19
C LYS A 56 1.66 -8.98 0.99
N ARG A 57 1.93 -7.74 1.35
CA ARG A 57 1.27 -7.04 2.47
C ARG A 57 -0.26 -7.01 2.32
N CYS A 58 -0.74 -6.86 1.10
CA CYS A 58 -2.19 -6.81 0.82
C CYS A 58 -2.81 -8.20 0.89
N VAL A 59 -2.18 -9.18 0.26
CA VAL A 59 -2.65 -10.58 0.28
C VAL A 59 -2.64 -11.13 1.69
N GLN A 60 -1.58 -10.89 2.46
CA GLN A 60 -1.47 -11.30 3.86
C GLN A 60 -2.57 -10.67 4.72
N THR A 61 -2.82 -9.38 4.55
CA THR A 61 -3.90 -8.68 5.24
C THR A 61 -5.25 -9.32 4.94
N ALA A 62 -5.56 -9.56 3.67
CA ALA A 62 -6.81 -10.17 3.26
C ALA A 62 -6.99 -11.57 3.84
N LYS A 63 -5.94 -12.40 3.84
CA LYS A 63 -5.97 -13.75 4.40
C LYS A 63 -6.15 -13.77 5.92
N ILE A 64 -5.57 -12.79 6.62
CA ILE A 64 -5.73 -12.67 8.07
C ILE A 64 -7.15 -12.27 8.44
N ILE A 65 -7.74 -11.30 7.71
CA ILE A 65 -9.09 -10.80 8.00
C ILE A 65 -10.16 -11.79 7.55
N TYR A 66 -9.98 -12.41 6.38
CA TYR A 66 -10.96 -13.32 5.76
C TYR A 66 -10.34 -14.68 5.44
N PRO A 67 -9.92 -15.45 6.47
CA PRO A 67 -9.19 -16.71 6.25
C PRO A 67 -10.00 -17.78 5.52
N GLU A 68 -11.33 -17.69 5.57
CA GLU A 68 -12.25 -18.64 4.93
C GLU A 68 -12.62 -18.27 3.49
N LYS A 69 -12.17 -17.10 3.01
CA LYS A 69 -12.49 -16.62 1.66
C LYS A 69 -11.35 -16.87 0.68
N ASP A 70 -11.71 -17.14 -0.56
CA ASP A 70 -10.76 -17.08 -1.67
C ASP A 70 -10.43 -15.62 -1.97
N ILE A 71 -9.15 -15.30 -2.03
CA ILE A 71 -8.68 -13.95 -2.31
C ILE A 71 -8.45 -13.79 -3.81
N LEU A 72 -9.23 -12.94 -4.44
CA LEU A 72 -9.09 -12.63 -5.87
C LEU A 72 -8.03 -11.54 -6.04
N LYS A 73 -6.92 -11.88 -6.67
CA LYS A 73 -5.80 -10.96 -6.86
C LYS A 73 -6.03 -10.09 -8.10
N GLU A 74 -5.82 -8.78 -7.94
CA GLU A 74 -5.99 -7.80 -9.01
C GLU A 74 -4.75 -6.90 -9.13
N GLU A 75 -4.03 -7.02 -10.24
CA GLU A 75 -2.81 -6.25 -10.52
C GLU A 75 -3.05 -4.73 -10.53
N LEU A 76 -4.20 -4.30 -11.03
CA LEU A 76 -4.52 -2.88 -11.14
C LEU A 76 -4.66 -2.18 -9.78
N LEU A 77 -4.81 -2.96 -8.69
CA LEU A 77 -4.89 -2.43 -7.33
C LEU A 77 -3.52 -2.16 -6.69
N LYS A 78 -2.42 -2.46 -7.38
CA LYS A 78 -1.07 -2.17 -6.86
C LYS A 78 -0.90 -0.70 -6.50
N GLU A 79 -0.09 -0.45 -5.47
CA GLU A 79 0.34 0.90 -5.10
C GLU A 79 1.16 1.53 -6.23
N CYS A 80 1.31 2.85 -6.17
CA CYS A 80 2.12 3.61 -7.11
C CYS A 80 3.57 3.15 -7.07
N ASP A 81 4.21 3.12 -8.24
CA ASP A 81 5.65 2.96 -8.33
C ASP A 81 6.31 4.31 -8.01
N PHE A 82 6.95 4.40 -6.86
CA PHE A 82 7.62 5.62 -6.41
C PHE A 82 9.04 5.81 -7.00
N GLY A 83 9.47 4.93 -7.91
CA GLY A 83 10.74 5.04 -8.61
C GLY A 83 11.93 5.11 -7.67
N ILE A 84 12.79 6.13 -7.84
CA ILE A 84 13.99 6.30 -7.02
C ILE A 84 13.69 6.60 -5.54
N PHE A 85 12.44 6.97 -5.20
CA PHE A 85 12.03 7.22 -3.82
C PHE A 85 11.69 5.94 -3.06
N GLU A 86 11.51 4.82 -3.77
CA GLU A 86 11.20 3.52 -3.14
C GLU A 86 12.21 3.17 -2.05
N GLY A 87 11.68 2.76 -0.90
CA GLY A 87 12.49 2.31 0.23
C GLY A 87 13.19 3.41 1.01
N LYS A 88 12.93 4.68 0.69
CA LYS A 88 13.55 5.84 1.34
C LYS A 88 12.51 6.68 2.07
N ASN A 89 12.92 7.31 3.17
CA ASN A 89 12.08 8.27 3.89
C ASN A 89 12.44 9.71 3.49
N TYR A 90 11.64 10.67 3.96
CA TYR A 90 11.85 12.07 3.60
C TYR A 90 13.21 12.64 4.07
N MET A 91 13.77 12.12 5.17
CA MET A 91 15.08 12.55 5.66
C MET A 91 16.19 12.09 4.73
N GLU A 92 16.13 10.84 4.27
CA GLU A 92 17.09 10.29 3.31
C GLU A 92 17.00 10.96 1.94
N LEU A 93 15.82 11.51 1.60
CA LEU A 93 15.57 12.19 0.34
C LEU A 93 15.83 13.70 0.42
N SER A 94 16.15 14.25 1.59
CA SER A 94 16.29 15.70 1.79
C SER A 94 17.37 16.34 0.89
N ASP A 95 18.43 15.61 0.57
CA ASP A 95 19.51 16.06 -0.31
C ASP A 95 19.32 15.67 -1.78
N GLU A 96 18.21 15.02 -2.12
CA GLU A 96 17.90 14.61 -3.49
C GLU A 96 17.18 15.73 -4.23
N PRO A 97 17.81 16.39 -5.24
CA PRO A 97 17.18 17.50 -5.97
C PRO A 97 15.85 17.12 -6.64
N LEU A 98 15.74 15.90 -7.14
CA LEU A 98 14.51 15.42 -7.78
C LEU A 98 13.36 15.29 -6.80
N TYR A 99 13.65 15.01 -5.53
CA TYR A 99 12.64 14.96 -4.48
C TYR A 99 12.06 16.35 -4.20
N GLN A 100 12.92 17.37 -4.10
CA GLN A 100 12.47 18.74 -3.91
C GLN A 100 11.63 19.23 -5.09
N GLN A 101 12.05 18.92 -6.33
CA GLN A 101 11.27 19.24 -7.52
C GLN A 101 9.89 18.58 -7.49
N TRP A 102 9.80 17.34 -7.04
CA TRP A 102 8.53 16.63 -6.92
C TRP A 102 7.64 17.29 -5.86
N ILE A 103 8.19 17.68 -4.70
CA ILE A 103 7.46 18.40 -3.65
C ILE A 103 6.95 19.75 -4.19
N ASP A 104 7.80 20.51 -4.89
CA ASP A 104 7.45 21.82 -5.45
C ASP A 104 6.33 21.73 -6.49
N SER A 105 6.18 20.59 -7.14
CA SER A 105 5.06 20.32 -8.06
C SER A 105 3.73 20.02 -7.35
N GLY A 106 3.72 19.99 -6.02
CA GLY A 106 2.56 19.54 -5.26
C GLY A 106 2.29 18.04 -5.38
N GLY A 107 3.32 17.25 -5.69
CA GLY A 107 3.21 15.80 -5.89
C GLY A 107 2.56 15.40 -7.22
N SER A 108 2.50 16.31 -8.20
CA SER A 108 1.87 16.06 -9.51
C SER A 108 2.82 15.50 -10.56
N ASN A 109 4.12 15.74 -10.42
CA ASN A 109 5.12 15.24 -11.37
C ASN A 109 5.23 13.71 -11.30
N THR A 110 5.64 13.12 -12.42
CA THR A 110 6.02 11.70 -12.47
C THR A 110 7.12 11.43 -11.46
N PHE A 111 6.98 10.35 -10.69
CA PHE A 111 8.07 9.89 -9.82
C PHE A 111 9.28 9.53 -10.69
N PRO A 112 10.47 10.08 -10.42
CA PRO A 112 11.66 9.76 -11.22
C PRO A 112 11.94 8.26 -11.25
N GLY A 113 11.97 7.67 -12.45
CA GLY A 113 12.09 6.23 -12.63
C GLY A 113 10.86 5.41 -12.25
N GLY A 114 9.75 6.07 -11.94
CA GLY A 114 8.51 5.45 -11.49
C GLY A 114 7.29 5.84 -12.31
N GLU A 115 6.14 5.79 -11.66
CA GLU A 115 4.83 5.99 -12.27
C GLU A 115 4.37 7.45 -12.18
N ASN A 116 3.58 7.88 -13.16
CA ASN A 116 2.89 9.17 -13.11
C ASN A 116 1.66 9.07 -12.20
N PRO A 117 1.45 10.02 -11.25
CA PRO A 117 0.30 9.98 -10.35
C PRO A 117 -1.07 9.98 -11.07
N TYR A 118 -1.17 10.64 -12.21
CA TYR A 118 -2.40 10.63 -13.01
C TYR A 118 -2.67 9.23 -13.57
N ASP A 119 -1.67 8.59 -14.16
CA ASP A 119 -1.80 7.23 -14.70
C ASP A 119 -2.11 6.22 -13.61
N PHE A 120 -1.49 6.38 -12.44
CA PHE A 120 -1.78 5.57 -11.27
C PHE A 120 -3.26 5.65 -10.88
N ARG A 121 -3.81 6.86 -10.79
CA ARG A 121 -5.22 7.05 -10.46
C ARG A 121 -6.12 6.46 -11.54
N LYS A 122 -5.78 6.64 -12.81
CA LYS A 122 -6.56 6.17 -13.95
C LYS A 122 -6.67 4.65 -13.98
N ARG A 123 -5.59 3.91 -13.71
CA ARG A 123 -5.62 2.44 -13.76
C ARG A 123 -6.41 1.80 -12.63
N ARG A 124 -6.70 2.54 -11.57
CA ARG A 124 -7.46 2.05 -10.41
C ARG A 124 -8.97 2.29 -10.53
N VAL A 125 -9.40 2.98 -11.54
CA VAL A 125 -10.83 3.26 -11.78
C VAL A 125 -11.49 2.15 -12.66
#